data_6b775dfe754f44f7dda7c2271c0a80e1
#
_entry.id   6b775dfe754f44f7dda7c2271c0a80e1
#
_cell.length_a   1.000
_cell.length_b   1.000
_cell.length_c   1.000
_cell.angle_alpha   90.00
_cell.angle_beta   90.00
_cell.angle_gamma   90.00
#
_symmetry.space_group_name_H-M   'P 1'
#
loop_
_entity.id
_entity.type
_entity.pdbx_description
1 polymer ?
#
loop_
_entity_poly.entity_id
_entity_poly.type
_entity_poly.pdbx_seq_one_letter_code
_entity_poly.pdbx_strand_id
1 'polypeptide(L)'
;VPPHPTDPATLSAQLEESAHLLELAVEAADLGLWWLSLEADTLKGSPRCRRIIGFPSEAPLTYRQWLGMLHPDDRDENHRLVQAAFDPRGEGAYRTSYRLLRPDGRIVWIAAMGQVEFVGEGPARRGLQLVGTFRDITAARQAEEARALLTRELSHRIKNIFAVVTSMVALSARDHPEAKPYASDLRERIDALSRAHDYVRPHLNEDGAGGGTTTIQGLLDGLLAPYRAAGSERIRIRCAETAIGERAATALALIVHEQATNAIKYGALAVPEGIVLIDGTRDGDTYRLRWREEGGPPIARAPDRRGFGTVLAARSARDQLGGSITYDWAATGLVIDIGIPVETLTG
;
A
#
# COMPACT_ATOMS: atom_id res chain seq x y z
N VAL A 1 -23.93 -48.53 26.46
CA VAL A 1 -22.67 -49.13 26.94
C VAL A 1 -21.71 -47.93 27.13
N PRO A 2 -21.18 -47.69 28.34
CA PRO A 2 -20.19 -46.64 28.56
C PRO A 2 -18.90 -47.03 27.80
N PRO A 3 -18.14 -46.05 27.29
CA PRO A 3 -16.88 -46.36 26.62
C PRO A 3 -15.90 -46.97 27.63
N HIS A 4 -15.26 -48.04 27.20
CA HIS A 4 -14.20 -48.71 28.00
C HIS A 4 -13.08 -47.70 28.32
N PRO A 5 -12.47 -47.72 29.50
CA PRO A 5 -11.30 -46.93 29.81
C PRO A 5 -10.21 -47.32 28.80
N THR A 6 -9.68 -46.30 28.12
CA THR A 6 -8.62 -46.45 27.12
C THR A 6 -7.40 -47.05 27.84
N ASP A 7 -6.87 -48.15 27.33
CA ASP A 7 -5.68 -48.80 27.87
C ASP A 7 -4.52 -47.77 27.98
N PRO A 8 -3.83 -47.69 29.13
CA PRO A 8 -2.70 -46.79 29.31
C PRO A 8 -1.64 -46.88 28.23
N ALA A 9 -1.41 -48.04 27.63
CA ALA A 9 -0.50 -48.26 26.52
C ALA A 9 -0.98 -47.58 25.22
N THR A 10 -2.29 -47.59 24.96
CA THR A 10 -2.92 -46.95 23.81
C THR A 10 -2.86 -45.42 23.96
N LEU A 11 -3.07 -44.91 25.18
CA LEU A 11 -2.98 -43.46 25.48
C LEU A 11 -1.55 -42.95 25.34
N SER A 12 -0.55 -43.71 25.79
CA SER A 12 0.86 -43.40 25.64
C SER A 12 1.27 -43.33 24.15
N ALA A 13 0.85 -44.30 23.37
CA ALA A 13 1.13 -44.32 21.92
C ALA A 13 0.48 -43.16 21.18
N GLN A 14 -0.76 -42.79 21.53
CA GLN A 14 -1.44 -41.62 20.95
C GLN A 14 -0.75 -40.29 21.34
N LEU A 15 -0.26 -40.16 22.57
CA LEU A 15 0.50 -39.01 23.02
C LEU A 15 1.84 -38.89 22.28
N GLU A 16 2.56 -40.00 22.11
CA GLU A 16 3.82 -40.03 21.35
C GLU A 16 3.61 -39.65 19.87
N GLU A 17 2.57 -40.20 19.24
CA GLU A 17 2.22 -39.84 17.86
C GLU A 17 1.85 -38.35 17.71
N SER A 18 1.03 -37.82 18.63
CA SER A 18 0.65 -36.40 18.62
C SER A 18 1.84 -35.51 18.85
N ALA A 19 2.75 -35.85 19.76
CA ALA A 19 3.98 -35.09 20.01
C ALA A 19 4.89 -35.10 18.78
N HIS A 20 5.04 -36.25 18.12
CA HIS A 20 5.84 -36.37 16.90
C HIS A 20 5.26 -35.53 15.73
N LEU A 21 3.95 -35.58 15.51
CA LEU A 21 3.27 -34.75 14.50
C LEU A 21 3.44 -33.27 14.78
N LEU A 22 3.36 -32.85 16.04
CA LEU A 22 3.58 -31.46 16.43
C LEU A 22 5.03 -31.02 16.16
N GLU A 23 6.01 -31.86 16.50
CA GLU A 23 7.43 -31.59 16.19
C GLU A 23 7.66 -31.43 14.70
N LEU A 24 7.13 -32.32 13.87
CA LEU A 24 7.22 -32.23 12.42
C LEU A 24 6.56 -30.95 11.87
N ALA A 25 5.41 -30.58 12.38
CA ALA A 25 4.72 -29.37 11.95
C ALA A 25 5.52 -28.09 12.30
N VAL A 26 6.09 -28.04 13.50
CA VAL A 26 6.94 -26.93 13.96
C VAL A 26 8.23 -26.85 13.14
N GLU A 27 8.84 -28.00 12.83
CA GLU A 27 10.04 -28.05 12.01
C GLU A 27 9.76 -27.65 10.56
N ALA A 28 8.68 -28.11 9.96
CA ALA A 28 8.24 -27.75 8.62
C ALA A 28 7.90 -26.25 8.50
N ALA A 29 7.37 -25.65 9.57
CA ALA A 29 7.10 -24.20 9.63
C ALA A 29 8.34 -23.34 9.92
N ASP A 30 9.50 -23.95 10.12
CA ASP A 30 10.78 -23.33 10.45
C ASP A 30 10.74 -22.49 11.74
N LEU A 31 9.99 -22.95 12.74
CA LEU A 31 9.79 -22.26 14.01
C LEU A 31 10.71 -22.80 15.12
N GLY A 32 11.27 -21.87 15.90
CA GLY A 32 11.95 -22.18 17.16
C GLY A 32 10.97 -22.08 18.32
N LEU A 33 10.77 -23.15 19.08
CA LEU A 33 9.97 -23.11 20.30
C LEU A 33 10.79 -22.57 21.47
N TRP A 34 10.14 -21.82 22.35
CA TRP A 34 10.78 -21.27 23.56
C TRP A 34 9.78 -21.18 24.73
N TRP A 35 10.34 -21.21 25.94
CA TRP A 35 9.62 -21.16 27.22
C TRP A 35 10.33 -20.18 28.14
N LEU A 36 9.63 -19.16 28.61
CA LEU A 36 10.13 -18.17 29.57
C LEU A 36 9.40 -18.30 30.88
N SER A 37 10.13 -18.55 31.98
CA SER A 37 9.63 -18.40 33.35
C SER A 37 10.30 -17.20 33.99
N LEU A 38 9.53 -16.19 34.37
CA LEU A 38 10.04 -15.03 35.10
C LEU A 38 10.37 -15.38 36.55
N GLU A 39 9.59 -16.30 37.16
CA GLU A 39 9.84 -16.76 38.57
C GLU A 39 11.15 -17.51 38.66
N ALA A 40 11.45 -18.38 37.70
CA ALA A 40 12.69 -19.14 37.67
C ALA A 40 13.85 -18.39 37.00
N ASP A 41 13.62 -17.20 36.44
CA ASP A 41 14.57 -16.44 35.63
C ASP A 41 15.20 -17.31 34.52
N THR A 42 14.39 -18.08 33.78
CA THR A 42 14.90 -19.01 32.77
C THR A 42 14.17 -18.88 31.45
N LEU A 43 14.94 -18.79 30.36
CA LEU A 43 14.48 -18.95 28.99
C LEU A 43 15.09 -20.24 28.42
N LYS A 44 14.23 -21.19 28.07
CA LYS A 44 14.60 -22.44 27.37
C LYS A 44 14.17 -22.35 25.93
N GLY A 45 14.88 -23.03 25.06
CA GLY A 45 14.53 -23.07 23.62
C GLY A 45 14.82 -24.43 23.01
N SER A 46 14.02 -24.80 22.01
CA SER A 46 14.25 -25.97 21.16
C SER A 46 15.61 -25.86 20.42
N PRO A 47 16.14 -26.95 19.89
CA PRO A 47 17.36 -26.88 19.06
C PRO A 47 17.25 -25.87 17.91
N ARG A 48 16.07 -25.77 17.30
CA ARG A 48 15.81 -24.75 16.24
C ARG A 48 15.84 -23.33 16.81
N CYS A 49 15.21 -23.06 17.94
CA CYS A 49 15.27 -21.77 18.60
C CYS A 49 16.72 -21.35 18.84
N ARG A 50 17.55 -22.23 19.37
CA ARG A 50 18.96 -21.98 19.64
C ARG A 50 19.75 -21.67 18.35
N ARG A 51 19.49 -22.39 17.26
CA ARG A 51 20.11 -22.07 15.95
C ARG A 51 19.71 -20.68 15.46
N ILE A 52 18.45 -20.30 15.62
CA ILE A 52 17.95 -18.97 15.24
C ILE A 52 18.68 -17.88 16.01
N ILE A 53 18.80 -18.00 17.34
CA ILE A 53 19.45 -16.99 18.18
C ILE A 53 20.99 -17.08 18.16
N GLY A 54 21.57 -18.13 17.59
CA GLY A 54 23.02 -18.34 17.54
C GLY A 54 23.64 -18.71 18.87
N PHE A 55 22.86 -19.30 19.79
CA PHE A 55 23.34 -19.66 21.13
C PHE A 55 23.58 -21.18 21.22
N PRO A 56 24.86 -21.64 21.20
CA PRO A 56 25.20 -23.05 21.05
C PRO A 56 25.01 -23.87 22.33
N SER A 57 24.93 -23.22 23.49
CA SER A 57 24.80 -23.90 24.77
C SER A 57 23.43 -24.53 24.97
N GLU A 58 23.37 -25.72 25.59
CA GLU A 58 22.13 -26.35 26.00
C GLU A 58 21.60 -25.79 27.33
N ALA A 59 22.41 -25.05 28.07
CA ALA A 59 22.01 -24.38 29.29
C ALA A 59 20.91 -23.33 29.00
N PRO A 60 19.92 -23.20 29.88
CA PRO A 60 18.94 -22.13 29.77
C PRO A 60 19.60 -20.78 29.97
N LEU A 61 19.13 -19.77 29.20
CA LEU A 61 19.50 -18.38 29.39
C LEU A 61 18.70 -17.80 30.56
N THR A 62 19.28 -16.83 31.27
CA THR A 62 18.48 -15.95 32.13
C THR A 62 17.73 -14.94 31.28
N TYR A 63 16.61 -14.44 31.76
CA TYR A 63 15.84 -13.39 31.08
C TYR A 63 16.70 -12.14 30.81
N ARG A 64 17.57 -11.79 31.78
CA ARG A 64 18.52 -10.67 31.63
C ARG A 64 19.53 -10.91 30.51
N GLN A 65 20.08 -12.11 30.41
CA GLN A 65 21.01 -12.46 29.32
C GLN A 65 20.33 -12.35 27.97
N TRP A 66 19.08 -12.85 27.87
CA TRP A 66 18.32 -12.76 26.65
C TRP A 66 17.99 -11.31 26.26
N LEU A 67 17.54 -10.45 27.19
CA LEU A 67 17.37 -9.02 26.94
C LEU A 67 18.65 -8.34 26.48
N GLY A 68 19.81 -8.76 27.01
CA GLY A 68 21.11 -8.27 26.59
C GLY A 68 21.44 -8.58 25.14
N MET A 69 20.87 -9.65 24.56
CA MET A 69 21.04 -10.01 23.15
C MET A 69 20.15 -9.19 22.21
N LEU A 70 19.12 -8.52 22.70
CA LEU A 70 18.31 -7.64 21.88
C LEU A 70 19.07 -6.36 21.53
N HIS A 71 18.76 -5.82 20.34
CA HIS A 71 19.28 -4.49 19.99
C HIS A 71 18.89 -3.46 21.06
N PRO A 72 19.78 -2.54 21.45
CA PRO A 72 19.49 -1.58 22.52
C PRO A 72 18.16 -0.87 22.42
N ASP A 73 17.79 -0.39 21.22
CA ASP A 73 16.54 0.35 21.00
C ASP A 73 15.29 -0.51 21.19
N ASP A 74 15.39 -1.85 21.09
CA ASP A 74 14.24 -2.76 21.12
C ASP A 74 14.02 -3.35 22.53
N ARG A 75 14.96 -3.15 23.47
CA ARG A 75 14.97 -3.78 24.80
C ARG A 75 13.81 -3.34 25.68
N ASP A 76 13.63 -2.03 25.83
CA ASP A 76 12.63 -1.45 26.74
C ASP A 76 11.21 -1.79 26.29
N GLU A 77 10.95 -1.68 24.99
CA GLU A 77 9.67 -2.05 24.41
C GLU A 77 9.38 -3.53 24.61
N ASN A 78 10.35 -4.38 24.32
CA ASN A 78 10.21 -5.82 24.49
C ASN A 78 9.97 -6.20 25.94
N HIS A 79 10.73 -5.60 26.88
CA HIS A 79 10.54 -5.82 28.32
C HIS A 79 9.12 -5.44 28.75
N ARG A 80 8.62 -4.29 28.31
CA ARG A 80 7.25 -3.82 28.60
C ARG A 80 6.20 -4.77 28.09
N LEU A 81 6.35 -5.30 26.86
CA LEU A 81 5.43 -6.28 26.27
C LEU A 81 5.41 -7.61 27.03
N VAL A 82 6.57 -8.09 27.47
CA VAL A 82 6.66 -9.30 28.31
C VAL A 82 5.95 -9.08 29.64
N GLN A 83 6.19 -7.96 30.30
CA GLN A 83 5.52 -7.65 31.59
C GLN A 83 3.99 -7.54 31.40
N ALA A 84 3.54 -6.90 30.33
CA ALA A 84 2.12 -6.79 30.01
C ALA A 84 1.47 -8.17 29.74
N ALA A 85 2.19 -9.09 29.10
CA ALA A 85 1.70 -10.46 28.89
C ALA A 85 1.51 -11.23 30.19
N PHE A 86 2.38 -11.00 31.20
CA PHE A 86 2.27 -11.64 32.50
C PHE A 86 1.26 -10.97 33.45
N ASP A 87 0.61 -9.85 33.05
CA ASP A 87 -0.46 -9.24 33.87
C ASP A 87 -1.63 -10.22 34.05
N PRO A 88 -1.98 -10.62 35.29
CA PRO A 88 -3.07 -11.58 35.52
C PRO A 88 -4.45 -11.11 35.05
N ARG A 89 -4.62 -9.81 34.80
CA ARG A 89 -5.87 -9.24 34.28
C ARG A 89 -5.95 -9.27 32.76
N GLY A 90 -4.83 -9.57 32.10
CA GLY A 90 -4.75 -9.63 30.63
C GLY A 90 -5.05 -11.00 30.06
N GLU A 91 -5.03 -11.07 28.75
CA GLU A 91 -5.22 -12.33 27.99
C GLU A 91 -3.94 -13.18 27.92
N GLY A 92 -2.80 -12.62 28.30
CA GLY A 92 -1.51 -13.32 28.27
C GLY A 92 -0.85 -13.40 26.89
N ALA A 93 -1.38 -12.69 25.89
CA ALA A 93 -0.84 -12.73 24.54
C ALA A 93 0.45 -11.88 24.44
N TYR A 94 1.46 -12.44 23.77
CA TYR A 94 2.70 -11.78 23.43
C TYR A 94 2.95 -11.87 21.93
N ARG A 95 3.14 -10.72 21.28
CA ARG A 95 3.45 -10.66 19.85
C ARG A 95 4.32 -9.44 19.58
N THR A 96 5.47 -9.67 18.96
CA THR A 96 6.41 -8.60 18.61
C THR A 96 7.39 -9.03 17.53
N SER A 97 8.12 -8.05 16.98
CA SER A 97 9.32 -8.32 16.17
C SER A 97 10.43 -7.38 16.62
N TYR A 98 11.64 -7.89 16.73
CA TYR A 98 12.79 -7.14 17.23
C TYR A 98 14.08 -7.63 16.57
N ARG A 99 15.11 -6.80 16.69
CA ARG A 99 16.47 -7.11 16.27
C ARG A 99 17.21 -7.83 17.41
N LEU A 100 17.85 -8.91 17.09
CA LEU A 100 18.67 -9.68 18.01
C LEU A 100 20.13 -9.66 17.52
N LEU A 101 21.05 -9.31 18.43
CA LEU A 101 22.49 -9.39 18.21
C LEU A 101 22.95 -10.79 18.58
N ARG A 102 23.36 -11.56 17.56
CA ARG A 102 23.96 -12.88 17.79
C ARG A 102 25.36 -12.77 18.35
N PRO A 103 25.87 -13.81 19.04
CA PRO A 103 27.24 -13.84 19.51
C PRO A 103 28.31 -13.69 18.43
N ASP A 104 27.98 -14.04 17.18
CA ASP A 104 28.83 -13.85 15.99
C ASP A 104 28.83 -12.41 15.45
N GLY A 105 28.13 -11.49 16.12
CA GLY A 105 28.01 -10.08 15.73
C GLY A 105 26.96 -9.78 14.67
N ARG A 106 26.24 -10.78 14.15
CA ARG A 106 25.19 -10.57 13.17
C ARG A 106 23.90 -10.09 13.84
N ILE A 107 23.21 -9.17 13.18
CA ILE A 107 21.86 -8.76 13.55
C ILE A 107 20.87 -9.62 12.77
N VAL A 108 19.92 -10.24 13.48
CA VAL A 108 18.80 -10.98 12.89
C VAL A 108 17.48 -10.40 13.37
N TRP A 109 16.51 -10.36 12.48
CA TRP A 109 15.15 -9.98 12.81
C TRP A 109 14.36 -11.20 13.25
N ILE A 110 13.81 -11.13 14.46
CA ILE A 110 12.99 -12.19 15.04
C ILE A 110 11.54 -11.74 15.11
N ALA A 111 10.64 -12.53 14.56
CA ALA A 111 9.23 -12.45 14.91
C ALA A 111 8.96 -13.43 16.05
N ALA A 112 8.47 -12.92 17.17
CA ALA A 112 8.15 -13.68 18.36
C ALA A 112 6.66 -13.62 18.66
N MET A 113 6.06 -14.78 18.92
CA MET A 113 4.68 -14.91 19.36
C MET A 113 4.64 -15.91 20.52
N GLY A 114 3.77 -15.64 21.50
CA GLY A 114 3.62 -16.52 22.66
C GLY A 114 2.34 -16.24 23.42
N GLN A 115 2.06 -17.15 24.35
CA GLN A 115 0.91 -17.11 25.24
C GLN A 115 1.37 -17.44 26.64
N VAL A 116 0.96 -16.64 27.63
CA VAL A 116 1.21 -16.92 29.05
C VAL A 116 0.22 -17.98 29.51
N GLU A 117 0.75 -19.02 30.11
CA GLU A 117 -0.02 -19.98 30.86
C GLU A 117 -0.28 -19.44 32.28
N PHE A 118 -1.54 -19.27 32.63
CA PHE A 118 -1.95 -18.79 33.94
C PHE A 118 -2.40 -19.95 34.82
N VAL A 119 -2.10 -19.85 36.11
CA VAL A 119 -2.58 -20.75 37.17
C VAL A 119 -3.34 -19.96 38.23
N GLY A 120 -4.33 -20.63 38.87
CA GLY A 120 -5.22 -20.00 39.85
C GLY A 120 -6.35 -19.20 39.21
N GLU A 121 -7.28 -18.76 40.04
CA GLU A 121 -8.44 -17.98 39.60
C GLU A 121 -8.57 -16.71 40.49
N GLY A 122 -9.26 -15.69 39.92
CA GLY A 122 -9.49 -14.43 40.62
C GLY A 122 -8.22 -13.78 41.12
N PRO A 123 -8.13 -13.39 42.42
CA PRO A 123 -6.96 -12.75 42.99
C PRO A 123 -5.70 -13.62 43.06
N ALA A 124 -5.87 -14.95 42.99
CA ALA A 124 -4.77 -15.93 42.99
C ALA A 124 -4.24 -16.27 41.59
N ARG A 125 -4.82 -15.69 40.53
CA ARG A 125 -4.36 -15.91 39.14
C ARG A 125 -2.97 -15.31 38.95
N ARG A 126 -2.02 -16.10 38.50
CA ARG A 126 -0.66 -15.66 38.19
C ARG A 126 -0.11 -16.36 36.94
N GLY A 127 0.74 -15.66 36.21
CA GLY A 127 1.43 -16.24 35.06
C GLY A 127 2.49 -17.24 35.50
N LEU A 128 2.41 -18.46 35.00
CA LEU A 128 3.37 -19.52 35.29
C LEU A 128 4.57 -19.43 34.33
N GLN A 129 4.27 -19.47 33.04
CA GLN A 129 5.28 -19.39 31.98
C GLN A 129 4.68 -18.78 30.71
N LEU A 130 5.53 -18.16 29.93
CA LEU A 130 5.21 -17.69 28.57
C LEU A 130 5.81 -18.68 27.59
N VAL A 131 4.96 -19.32 26.79
CA VAL A 131 5.34 -20.30 25.79
C VAL A 131 5.13 -19.71 24.40
N GLY A 132 6.10 -19.89 23.49
CA GLY A 132 5.98 -19.26 22.20
C GLY A 132 6.89 -19.82 21.11
N THR A 133 6.87 -19.10 19.98
CA THR A 133 7.66 -19.40 18.80
C THR A 133 8.51 -18.21 18.39
N PHE A 134 9.71 -18.52 17.88
CA PHE A 134 10.58 -17.59 17.16
C PHE A 134 10.64 -17.96 15.69
N ARG A 135 10.57 -16.96 14.84
CA ARG A 135 10.83 -17.09 13.41
C ARG A 135 11.88 -16.06 13.00
N ASP A 136 12.89 -16.52 12.28
CA ASP A 136 13.83 -15.60 11.63
C ASP A 136 13.16 -15.01 10.39
N ILE A 137 12.94 -13.69 10.42
CA ILE A 137 12.33 -12.94 9.32
C ILE A 137 13.33 -12.04 8.61
N THR A 138 14.64 -12.24 8.85
CA THR A 138 15.70 -11.38 8.30
C THR A 138 15.68 -11.36 6.78
N ALA A 139 15.62 -12.52 6.14
CA ALA A 139 15.59 -12.60 4.68
C ALA A 139 14.32 -11.95 4.09
N ALA A 140 13.17 -12.14 4.74
CA ALA A 140 11.90 -11.53 4.30
C ALA A 140 11.97 -9.99 4.41
N ARG A 141 12.49 -9.46 5.54
CA ARG A 141 12.70 -8.02 5.73
C ARG A 141 13.68 -7.43 4.71
N GLN A 142 14.81 -8.07 4.51
CA GLN A 142 15.80 -7.63 3.53
C GLN A 142 15.26 -7.62 2.10
N ALA A 143 14.48 -8.63 1.72
CA ALA A 143 13.81 -8.67 0.42
C ALA A 143 12.80 -7.53 0.26
N GLU A 144 12.01 -7.22 1.30
CA GLU A 144 11.06 -6.12 1.28
C GLU A 144 11.75 -4.76 1.21
N GLU A 145 12.82 -4.54 2.01
CA GLU A 145 13.62 -3.32 1.97
C GLU A 145 14.29 -3.12 0.60
N ALA A 146 14.86 -4.19 0.03
CA ALA A 146 15.46 -4.15 -1.30
C ALA A 146 14.41 -3.82 -2.38
N ARG A 147 13.20 -4.42 -2.28
CA ARG A 147 12.09 -4.12 -3.18
C ARG A 147 11.65 -2.65 -3.06
N ALA A 148 11.52 -2.15 -1.84
CA ALA A 148 11.15 -0.76 -1.58
C ALA A 148 12.20 0.22 -2.15
N LEU A 149 13.50 -0.09 -1.97
CA LEU A 149 14.60 0.71 -2.53
C LEU A 149 14.57 0.73 -4.06
N LEU A 150 14.41 -0.44 -4.70
CA LEU A 150 14.30 -0.53 -6.16
C LEU A 150 13.10 0.25 -6.70
N THR A 151 11.96 0.18 -6.03
CA THR A 151 10.76 0.93 -6.41
C THR A 151 10.99 2.43 -6.32
N ARG A 152 11.68 2.90 -5.28
CA ARG A 152 12.05 4.31 -5.11
C ARG A 152 13.01 4.77 -6.22
N GLU A 153 14.04 3.99 -6.49
CA GLU A 153 15.02 4.29 -7.55
C GLU A 153 14.37 4.38 -8.94
N LEU A 154 13.47 3.42 -9.25
CA LEU A 154 12.70 3.46 -10.50
C LEU A 154 11.84 4.71 -10.62
N SER A 155 11.18 5.12 -9.54
CA SER A 155 10.38 6.36 -9.55
C SER A 155 11.24 7.61 -9.82
N HIS A 156 12.39 7.70 -9.17
CA HIS A 156 13.34 8.78 -9.44
C HIS A 156 13.83 8.81 -10.89
N ARG A 157 14.12 7.64 -11.47
CA ARG A 157 14.53 7.54 -12.87
C ARG A 157 13.44 7.96 -13.83
N ILE A 158 12.20 7.58 -13.59
CA ILE A 158 11.05 7.99 -14.43
C ILE A 158 10.85 9.51 -14.37
N LYS A 159 10.95 10.14 -13.19
CA LYS A 159 10.92 11.60 -13.05
C LYS A 159 12.02 12.28 -13.87
N ASN A 160 13.24 11.76 -13.81
CA ASN A 160 14.36 12.26 -14.59
C ASN A 160 14.10 12.13 -16.11
N ILE A 161 13.50 11.03 -16.56
CA ILE A 161 13.12 10.85 -17.96
C ILE A 161 12.10 11.90 -18.38
N PHE A 162 11.05 12.14 -17.59
CA PHE A 162 10.08 13.21 -17.90
C PHE A 162 10.75 14.59 -18.00
N ALA A 163 11.65 14.92 -17.06
CA ALA A 163 12.39 16.18 -17.08
C ALA A 163 13.27 16.33 -18.34
N VAL A 164 13.97 15.25 -18.72
CA VAL A 164 14.82 15.26 -19.92
C VAL A 164 13.96 15.41 -21.19
N VAL A 165 12.87 14.66 -21.31
CA VAL A 165 11.97 14.74 -22.47
C VAL A 165 11.35 16.13 -22.58
N THR A 166 10.87 16.70 -21.45
CA THR A 166 10.34 18.07 -21.39
C THR A 166 11.37 19.10 -21.84
N SER A 167 12.62 18.93 -21.42
CA SER A 167 13.73 19.81 -21.81
C SER A 167 14.08 19.67 -23.29
N MET A 168 14.09 18.46 -23.82
CA MET A 168 14.31 18.21 -25.26
C MET A 168 13.23 18.88 -26.12
N VAL A 169 11.95 18.75 -25.72
CA VAL A 169 10.83 19.40 -26.40
C VAL A 169 11.00 20.91 -26.39
N ALA A 170 11.35 21.51 -25.25
CA ALA A 170 11.56 22.94 -25.11
C ALA A 170 12.74 23.43 -25.98
N LEU A 171 13.84 22.66 -25.99
CA LEU A 171 15.04 23.01 -26.76
C LEU A 171 14.77 22.96 -28.28
N SER A 172 14.10 21.88 -28.73
CA SER A 172 13.73 21.72 -30.14
C SER A 172 12.80 22.83 -30.65
N ALA A 173 11.88 23.31 -29.79
CA ALA A 173 10.98 24.41 -30.14
C ALA A 173 11.66 25.79 -30.15
N ARG A 174 12.87 25.92 -29.59
CA ARG A 174 13.61 27.16 -29.57
C ARG A 174 14.06 27.62 -30.96
N ASP A 175 14.50 26.62 -31.75
CA ASP A 175 15.01 26.86 -33.11
C ASP A 175 13.88 26.88 -34.17
N HIS A 176 12.65 26.50 -33.76
CA HIS A 176 11.46 26.41 -34.57
C HIS A 176 10.28 27.18 -33.94
N PRO A 177 10.22 28.52 -34.09
CA PRO A 177 9.19 29.34 -33.48
C PRO A 177 7.75 28.92 -33.79
N GLU A 178 7.54 28.39 -34.99
CA GLU A 178 6.25 27.84 -35.45
C GLU A 178 5.79 26.60 -34.69
N ALA A 179 6.74 25.85 -34.09
CA ALA A 179 6.44 24.64 -33.31
C ALA A 179 6.15 24.95 -31.83
N LYS A 180 6.35 26.18 -31.36
CA LYS A 180 6.16 26.54 -29.94
C LYS A 180 4.79 26.16 -29.36
N PRO A 181 3.65 26.40 -30.05
CA PRO A 181 2.35 26.00 -29.52
C PRO A 181 2.24 24.49 -29.32
N TYR A 182 2.74 23.69 -30.25
CA TYR A 182 2.75 22.24 -30.15
C TYR A 182 3.67 21.73 -29.04
N ALA A 183 4.83 22.36 -28.89
CA ALA A 183 5.77 22.05 -27.82
C ALA A 183 5.18 22.37 -26.43
N SER A 184 4.43 23.46 -26.29
CA SER A 184 3.72 23.79 -25.06
C SER A 184 2.66 22.75 -24.72
N ASP A 185 1.80 22.43 -25.67
CA ASP A 185 0.76 21.40 -25.49
C ASP A 185 1.38 20.03 -25.12
N LEU A 186 2.50 19.64 -25.74
CA LEU A 186 3.19 18.38 -25.42
C LEU A 186 3.79 18.39 -24.02
N ARG A 187 4.41 19.51 -23.60
CA ARG A 187 4.94 19.65 -22.24
C ARG A 187 3.84 19.53 -21.16
N GLU A 188 2.71 20.19 -21.36
CA GLU A 188 1.57 20.14 -20.44
C GLU A 188 1.04 18.70 -20.29
N ARG A 189 1.03 17.89 -21.36
CA ARG A 189 0.67 16.46 -21.33
C ARG A 189 1.70 15.64 -20.53
N ILE A 190 3.00 15.89 -20.76
CA ILE A 190 4.07 15.20 -20.01
C ILE A 190 3.98 15.54 -18.53
N ASP A 191 3.69 16.79 -18.18
CA ASP A 191 3.51 17.23 -16.80
C ASP A 191 2.26 16.56 -16.15
N ALA A 192 1.17 16.39 -16.91
CA ALA A 192 0.00 15.66 -16.43
C ALA A 192 0.32 14.17 -16.15
N LEU A 193 1.09 13.52 -17.04
CA LEU A 193 1.58 12.14 -16.84
C LEU A 193 2.48 12.03 -15.62
N SER A 194 3.39 13.00 -15.43
CA SER A 194 4.28 13.04 -14.26
C SER A 194 3.48 13.13 -12.97
N ARG A 195 2.47 14.02 -12.92
CA ARG A 195 1.58 14.13 -11.73
C ARG A 195 0.82 12.85 -11.44
N ALA A 196 0.30 12.17 -12.45
CA ALA A 196 -0.40 10.89 -12.26
C ALA A 196 0.54 9.81 -11.71
N HIS A 197 1.74 9.72 -12.27
CA HIS A 197 2.76 8.78 -11.80
C HIS A 197 3.15 9.06 -10.34
N ASP A 198 3.34 10.34 -9.98
CA ASP A 198 3.68 10.73 -8.61
C ASP A 198 2.56 10.45 -7.61
N TYR A 199 1.31 10.55 -8.03
CA TYR A 199 0.16 10.27 -7.19
C TYR A 199 -0.01 8.78 -6.88
N VAL A 200 0.17 7.91 -7.88
CA VAL A 200 -0.06 6.45 -7.71
C VAL A 200 1.09 5.78 -6.94
N ARG A 201 2.27 6.36 -6.97
CA ARG A 201 3.43 5.87 -6.21
C ARG A 201 3.67 6.77 -5.00
N PRO A 202 2.92 6.59 -3.91
CA PRO A 202 3.13 7.35 -2.70
C PRO A 202 4.59 7.17 -2.28
N HIS A 203 5.24 8.26 -1.91
CA HIS A 203 6.51 8.21 -1.23
C HIS A 203 6.35 7.23 -0.05
N LEU A 204 7.16 6.17 -0.02
CA LEU A 204 7.37 5.41 1.20
C LEU A 204 7.96 6.42 2.20
N ASN A 205 7.08 7.10 2.94
CA ASN A 205 7.47 7.99 4.01
C ASN A 205 8.24 7.15 5.02
N GLU A 206 9.35 7.68 5.49
CA GLU A 206 10.24 7.06 6.48
C GLU A 206 9.52 6.62 7.76
N ASP A 207 8.30 7.07 7.99
CA ASP A 207 7.51 6.84 9.20
C ASP A 207 6.43 5.74 9.09
N GLY A 208 6.35 4.99 7.97
CA GLY A 208 5.40 3.85 7.87
C GLY A 208 3.90 4.19 8.01
N ALA A 209 3.53 5.47 8.09
CA ALA A 209 2.17 5.94 8.40
C ALA A 209 1.37 6.42 7.17
N GLY A 210 1.86 6.19 5.94
CA GLY A 210 1.29 6.73 4.70
C GLY A 210 0.63 5.71 3.78
N GLY A 211 0.01 4.66 4.30
CA GLY A 211 -0.76 3.69 3.52
C GLY A 211 -2.13 4.20 3.06
N GLY A 212 -2.21 5.43 2.55
CA GLY A 212 -3.44 5.93 1.92
C GLY A 212 -3.70 5.18 0.62
N THR A 213 -4.89 4.58 0.47
CA THR A 213 -5.33 3.97 -0.78
C THR A 213 -5.34 5.03 -1.88
N THR A 214 -4.62 4.80 -2.98
CA THR A 214 -4.68 5.65 -4.17
C THR A 214 -6.08 5.58 -4.76
N THR A 215 -6.82 6.69 -4.75
CA THR A 215 -8.22 6.74 -5.21
C THR A 215 -8.38 7.59 -6.45
N ILE A 216 -9.43 7.33 -7.21
CA ILE A 216 -9.80 8.16 -8.38
C ILE A 216 -10.06 9.60 -7.96
N GLN A 217 -10.74 9.82 -6.83
CA GLN A 217 -11.00 11.16 -6.29
C GLN A 217 -9.71 11.95 -6.09
N GLY A 218 -8.75 11.39 -5.36
CA GLY A 218 -7.49 12.08 -5.08
C GLY A 218 -6.61 12.26 -6.31
N LEU A 219 -6.63 11.34 -7.27
CA LEU A 219 -5.98 11.52 -8.57
C LEU A 219 -6.54 12.73 -9.31
N LEU A 220 -7.86 12.82 -9.42
CA LEU A 220 -8.53 13.94 -10.11
C LEU A 220 -8.27 15.28 -9.41
N ASP A 221 -8.28 15.29 -8.08
CA ASP A 221 -7.94 16.48 -7.29
C ASP A 221 -6.52 16.97 -7.59
N GLY A 222 -5.55 16.08 -7.65
CA GLY A 222 -4.15 16.39 -8.00
C GLY A 222 -3.98 16.84 -9.45
N LEU A 223 -4.64 16.16 -10.40
CA LEU A 223 -4.54 16.50 -11.83
C LEU A 223 -5.18 17.87 -12.15
N LEU A 224 -6.29 18.18 -11.49
CA LEU A 224 -7.05 19.40 -11.75
C LEU A 224 -6.63 20.60 -10.88
N ALA A 225 -5.75 20.39 -9.90
CA ALA A 225 -5.24 21.47 -9.06
C ALA A 225 -4.69 22.69 -9.85
N PRO A 226 -3.91 22.51 -10.95
CA PRO A 226 -3.39 23.63 -11.74
C PRO A 226 -4.46 24.47 -12.44
N TYR A 227 -5.64 23.90 -12.64
CA TYR A 227 -6.76 24.55 -13.34
C TYR A 227 -7.73 25.26 -12.37
N ARG A 228 -7.52 25.12 -11.06
CA ARG A 228 -8.29 25.80 -10.02
C ARG A 228 -7.66 27.16 -9.74
N ALA A 229 -8.38 28.23 -9.99
CA ALA A 229 -7.97 29.54 -9.51
C ALA A 229 -8.07 29.60 -7.98
N ALA A 230 -7.17 30.32 -7.32
CA ALA A 230 -7.19 30.46 -5.87
C ALA A 230 -8.55 30.97 -5.38
N GLY A 231 -9.21 30.21 -4.49
CA GLY A 231 -10.53 30.56 -3.94
C GLY A 231 -11.73 30.30 -4.85
N SER A 232 -11.56 29.63 -5.99
CA SER A 232 -12.63 29.32 -6.94
C SER A 232 -13.07 27.86 -6.84
N GLU A 233 -14.37 27.62 -6.59
CA GLU A 233 -14.99 26.29 -6.61
C GLU A 233 -15.58 25.92 -7.98
N ARG A 234 -14.99 26.44 -9.06
CA ARG A 234 -15.47 26.21 -10.43
C ARG A 234 -15.30 24.78 -10.93
N ILE A 235 -14.43 23.99 -10.31
CA ILE A 235 -14.23 22.57 -10.60
C ILE A 235 -14.63 21.79 -9.35
N ARG A 236 -15.71 21.02 -9.45
CA ARG A 236 -16.25 20.19 -8.37
C ARG A 236 -16.14 18.73 -8.73
N ILE A 237 -15.55 17.94 -7.85
CA ILE A 237 -15.30 16.50 -8.05
C ILE A 237 -16.01 15.72 -6.95
N ARG A 238 -16.79 14.73 -7.34
CA ARG A 238 -17.50 13.80 -6.44
C ARG A 238 -17.38 12.40 -7.00
N CYS A 239 -16.48 11.61 -6.46
CA CYS A 239 -16.25 10.25 -6.91
C CYS A 239 -16.48 9.24 -5.80
N ALA A 240 -17.15 8.14 -6.12
CA ALA A 240 -17.20 6.98 -5.23
C ALA A 240 -15.77 6.52 -4.92
N GLU A 241 -15.52 6.16 -3.67
CA GLU A 241 -14.22 5.68 -3.23
C GLU A 241 -13.83 4.41 -4.00
N THR A 242 -12.87 4.54 -4.88
CA THR A 242 -12.43 3.47 -5.77
C THR A 242 -10.92 3.56 -5.95
N ALA A 243 -10.23 2.46 -5.68
CA ALA A 243 -8.80 2.36 -5.85
C ALA A 243 -8.42 2.47 -7.33
N ILE A 244 -7.22 3.04 -7.60
CA ILE A 244 -6.70 3.18 -8.95
C ILE A 244 -5.22 2.78 -9.00
N GLY A 245 -4.86 1.97 -10.01
CA GLY A 245 -3.49 1.56 -10.32
C GLY A 245 -2.80 2.50 -11.31
N GLU A 246 -1.50 2.29 -11.51
CA GLU A 246 -0.62 3.15 -12.30
C GLU A 246 -1.06 3.29 -13.77
N ARG A 247 -1.45 2.17 -14.40
CA ARG A 247 -1.88 2.16 -15.80
C ARG A 247 -3.15 2.99 -16.01
N ALA A 248 -4.15 2.79 -15.15
CA ALA A 248 -5.41 3.51 -15.23
C ALA A 248 -5.24 4.99 -14.90
N ALA A 249 -4.41 5.34 -13.91
CA ALA A 249 -4.09 6.72 -13.56
C ALA A 249 -3.44 7.47 -14.71
N THR A 250 -2.48 6.83 -15.41
CA THR A 250 -1.82 7.41 -16.58
C THR A 250 -2.80 7.71 -17.71
N ALA A 251 -3.72 6.77 -17.99
CA ALA A 251 -4.74 6.94 -19.01
C ALA A 251 -5.75 8.06 -18.66
N LEU A 252 -6.22 8.07 -17.39
CA LEU A 252 -7.11 9.12 -16.89
C LEU A 252 -6.45 10.49 -16.90
N ALA A 253 -5.14 10.57 -16.59
CA ALA A 253 -4.41 11.83 -16.62
C ALA A 253 -4.46 12.50 -18.00
N LEU A 254 -4.24 11.72 -19.07
CA LEU A 254 -4.33 12.24 -20.44
C LEU A 254 -5.75 12.68 -20.77
N ILE A 255 -6.74 11.85 -20.44
CA ILE A 255 -8.14 12.17 -20.73
C ILE A 255 -8.54 13.47 -20.00
N VAL A 256 -8.31 13.54 -18.71
CA VAL A 256 -8.72 14.67 -17.86
C VAL A 256 -7.97 15.95 -18.23
N HIS A 257 -6.68 15.85 -18.53
CA HIS A 257 -5.88 16.99 -19.02
C HIS A 257 -6.46 17.57 -20.31
N GLU A 258 -6.79 16.72 -21.29
CA GLU A 258 -7.37 17.17 -22.56
C GLU A 258 -8.74 17.85 -22.34
N GLN A 259 -9.58 17.28 -21.46
CA GLN A 259 -10.88 17.89 -21.17
C GLN A 259 -10.73 19.23 -20.41
N ALA A 260 -9.83 19.32 -19.42
CA ALA A 260 -9.56 20.55 -18.68
C ALA A 260 -9.02 21.65 -19.60
N THR A 261 -8.09 21.31 -20.49
CA THR A 261 -7.54 22.26 -21.46
C THR A 261 -8.61 22.74 -22.45
N ASN A 262 -9.49 21.84 -22.91
CA ASN A 262 -10.60 22.19 -23.78
C ASN A 262 -11.62 23.09 -23.06
N ALA A 263 -11.93 22.80 -21.80
CA ALA A 263 -12.84 23.60 -21.00
C ALA A 263 -12.33 25.04 -20.82
N ILE A 264 -11.01 25.23 -20.69
CA ILE A 264 -10.37 26.57 -20.60
C ILE A 264 -10.36 27.26 -21.97
N LYS A 265 -9.99 26.54 -23.05
CA LYS A 265 -9.84 27.16 -24.36
C LYS A 265 -11.19 27.46 -25.02
N TYR A 266 -12.20 26.61 -24.83
CA TYR A 266 -13.44 26.61 -25.60
C TYR A 266 -14.70 26.39 -24.79
N GLY A 267 -14.59 25.84 -23.58
CA GLY A 267 -15.71 25.38 -22.77
C GLY A 267 -16.02 26.27 -21.58
N ALA A 268 -16.62 25.67 -20.53
CA ALA A 268 -17.14 26.39 -19.39
C ALA A 268 -16.08 27.23 -18.65
N LEU A 269 -14.84 26.77 -18.56
CA LEU A 269 -13.80 27.50 -17.84
C LEU A 269 -13.26 28.73 -18.61
N ALA A 270 -13.66 28.92 -19.86
CA ALA A 270 -13.30 30.11 -20.65
C ALA A 270 -13.99 31.39 -20.17
N VAL A 271 -15.10 31.27 -19.44
CA VAL A 271 -15.87 32.40 -18.89
C VAL A 271 -15.94 32.34 -17.37
N PRO A 272 -16.08 33.49 -16.66
CA PRO A 272 -16.02 33.53 -15.19
C PRO A 272 -17.10 32.71 -14.49
N GLU A 273 -18.30 32.63 -15.03
CA GLU A 273 -19.48 31.98 -14.45
C GLU A 273 -19.52 30.47 -14.71
N GLY A 274 -18.75 29.98 -15.67
CA GLY A 274 -18.76 28.58 -16.06
C GLY A 274 -18.12 27.67 -15.01
N ILE A 275 -18.71 26.49 -14.88
CA ILE A 275 -18.29 25.46 -13.91
C ILE A 275 -18.15 24.10 -14.60
N VAL A 276 -17.30 23.28 -14.01
CA VAL A 276 -17.10 21.87 -14.38
C VAL A 276 -17.49 20.99 -13.21
N LEU A 277 -18.36 20.03 -13.46
CA LEU A 277 -18.81 19.03 -12.50
C LEU A 277 -18.32 17.65 -12.95
N ILE A 278 -17.66 16.92 -12.04
CA ILE A 278 -17.13 15.59 -12.31
C ILE A 278 -17.70 14.64 -11.27
N ASP A 279 -18.51 13.70 -11.75
CA ASP A 279 -19.16 12.71 -10.91
C ASP A 279 -18.66 11.31 -11.27
N GLY A 280 -18.15 10.57 -10.27
CA GLY A 280 -17.69 9.19 -10.43
C GLY A 280 -18.58 8.22 -9.66
N THR A 281 -19.18 7.25 -10.34
CA THR A 281 -20.05 6.25 -9.72
C THR A 281 -19.68 4.85 -10.18
N ARG A 282 -19.84 3.86 -9.29
CA ARG A 282 -19.70 2.45 -9.63
C ARG A 282 -21.08 1.86 -9.90
N ASP A 283 -21.23 1.23 -11.07
CA ASP A 283 -22.44 0.54 -11.51
C ASP A 283 -22.06 -0.89 -11.89
N GLY A 284 -22.21 -1.81 -10.94
CA GLY A 284 -21.76 -3.20 -11.10
C GLY A 284 -20.25 -3.31 -11.39
N ASP A 285 -19.91 -3.86 -12.55
CA ASP A 285 -18.54 -4.06 -13.01
C ASP A 285 -17.99 -2.88 -13.81
N THR A 286 -18.73 -1.79 -13.91
CA THR A 286 -18.34 -0.59 -14.65
C THR A 286 -18.23 0.60 -13.71
N TYR A 287 -17.12 1.30 -13.77
CA TYR A 287 -16.97 2.63 -13.17
C TYR A 287 -17.32 3.68 -14.21
N ARG A 288 -18.29 4.53 -13.93
CA ARG A 288 -18.73 5.61 -14.81
C ARG A 288 -18.21 6.93 -14.28
N LEU A 289 -17.38 7.61 -15.08
CA LEU A 289 -16.93 8.97 -14.79
C LEU A 289 -17.62 9.92 -15.77
N ARG A 290 -18.41 10.85 -15.22
CA ARG A 290 -19.15 11.85 -15.98
C ARG A 290 -18.57 13.22 -15.75
N TRP A 291 -18.19 13.88 -16.81
CA TRP A 291 -17.74 15.26 -16.87
C TRP A 291 -18.87 16.11 -17.45
N ARG A 292 -19.26 17.19 -16.79
CA ARG A 292 -20.28 18.13 -17.27
C ARG A 292 -19.75 19.55 -17.20
N GLU A 293 -19.99 20.31 -18.25
CA GLU A 293 -19.68 21.73 -18.36
C GLU A 293 -20.99 22.52 -18.33
N GLU A 294 -21.08 23.51 -17.46
CA GLU A 294 -22.28 24.35 -17.30
C GLU A 294 -21.88 25.82 -17.28
N GLY A 295 -22.74 26.72 -17.80
CA GLY A 295 -22.52 28.17 -17.79
C GLY A 295 -21.42 28.65 -18.75
N GLY A 296 -20.95 27.78 -19.65
CA GLY A 296 -19.98 28.11 -20.67
C GLY A 296 -20.59 28.81 -21.91
N PRO A 297 -19.76 29.10 -22.92
CA PRO A 297 -20.23 29.60 -24.20
C PRO A 297 -21.23 28.61 -24.85
N PRO A 298 -22.29 29.11 -25.52
CA PRO A 298 -23.29 28.23 -26.14
C PRO A 298 -22.67 27.41 -27.27
N ILE A 299 -22.97 26.11 -27.28
CA ILE A 299 -22.49 25.17 -28.31
C ILE A 299 -23.48 25.16 -29.48
N ALA A 300 -23.12 25.77 -30.59
CA ALA A 300 -23.99 25.82 -31.75
C ALA A 300 -24.09 24.47 -32.48
N ARG A 301 -23.01 23.71 -32.54
CA ARG A 301 -22.94 22.37 -33.15
C ARG A 301 -21.71 21.61 -32.63
N ALA A 302 -21.76 20.28 -32.74
CA ALA A 302 -20.57 19.45 -32.53
C ALA A 302 -19.43 19.82 -33.47
N PRO A 303 -18.15 19.74 -33.06
CA PRO A 303 -17.01 20.03 -33.92
C PRO A 303 -16.96 19.10 -35.16
N ASP A 304 -16.79 19.65 -36.34
CA ASP A 304 -16.69 18.89 -37.62
C ASP A 304 -15.47 17.99 -37.68
N ARG A 305 -14.40 18.38 -36.96
CA ARG A 305 -13.14 17.61 -36.89
C ARG A 305 -12.78 17.33 -35.43
N ARG A 306 -12.47 16.09 -35.19
CA ARG A 306 -11.88 15.71 -33.87
C ARG A 306 -10.45 16.23 -33.82
N GLY A 307 -10.15 17.09 -32.85
CA GLY A 307 -8.79 17.51 -32.56
C GLY A 307 -7.93 16.36 -32.05
N PHE A 308 -6.63 16.57 -32.03
CA PHE A 308 -5.66 15.57 -31.56
C PHE A 308 -6.00 15.09 -30.14
N GLY A 309 -6.35 16.01 -29.24
CA GLY A 309 -6.72 15.70 -27.84
C GLY A 309 -7.92 14.76 -27.72
N THR A 310 -8.97 14.99 -28.51
CA THR A 310 -10.16 14.10 -28.51
C THR A 310 -9.80 12.69 -29.03
N VAL A 311 -8.91 12.60 -30.04
CA VAL A 311 -8.43 11.31 -30.55
C VAL A 311 -7.58 10.59 -29.50
N LEU A 312 -6.69 11.33 -28.81
CA LEU A 312 -5.85 10.80 -27.75
C LEU A 312 -6.71 10.29 -26.59
N ALA A 313 -7.68 11.07 -26.10
CA ALA A 313 -8.60 10.68 -25.05
C ALA A 313 -9.40 9.41 -25.43
N ALA A 314 -9.89 9.31 -26.67
CA ALA A 314 -10.61 8.14 -27.15
C ALA A 314 -9.72 6.88 -27.21
N ARG A 315 -8.47 7.03 -27.64
CA ARG A 315 -7.49 5.94 -27.61
C ARG A 315 -7.15 5.52 -26.18
N SER A 316 -6.87 6.45 -25.30
CA SER A 316 -6.57 6.15 -23.89
C SER A 316 -7.73 5.42 -23.22
N ALA A 317 -8.98 5.86 -23.44
CA ALA A 317 -10.14 5.19 -22.90
C ALA A 317 -10.30 3.75 -23.42
N ARG A 318 -10.11 3.51 -24.72
CA ARG A 318 -10.29 2.20 -25.33
C ARG A 318 -9.09 1.27 -25.12
N ASP A 319 -7.88 1.74 -25.47
CA ASP A 319 -6.70 0.87 -25.58
C ASP A 319 -6.00 0.65 -24.25
N GLN A 320 -6.11 1.60 -23.30
CA GLN A 320 -5.47 1.52 -21.99
C GLN A 320 -6.45 1.15 -20.87
N LEU A 321 -7.69 1.68 -20.90
CA LEU A 321 -8.70 1.39 -19.87
C LEU A 321 -9.68 0.28 -20.28
N GLY A 322 -9.63 -0.21 -21.52
CA GLY A 322 -10.61 -1.20 -22.01
C GLY A 322 -12.06 -0.69 -21.99
N GLY A 323 -12.23 0.63 -21.94
CA GLY A 323 -13.49 1.31 -21.74
C GLY A 323 -13.97 2.09 -22.97
N SER A 324 -14.86 3.04 -22.74
CA SER A 324 -15.44 3.89 -23.78
C SER A 324 -15.51 5.34 -23.33
N ILE A 325 -15.50 6.26 -24.27
CA ILE A 325 -15.75 7.69 -24.05
C ILE A 325 -16.77 8.20 -25.08
N THR A 326 -17.78 8.89 -24.61
CA THR A 326 -18.83 9.49 -25.45
C THR A 326 -18.95 10.97 -25.12
N TYR A 327 -19.34 11.75 -26.13
CA TYR A 327 -19.50 13.20 -26.03
C TYR A 327 -20.91 13.57 -26.46
N ASP A 328 -21.60 14.32 -25.62
CA ASP A 328 -22.90 14.94 -25.90
C ASP A 328 -22.72 16.46 -25.93
N TRP A 329 -22.91 17.06 -27.10
CA TRP A 329 -22.73 18.47 -27.38
C TRP A 329 -24.09 19.17 -27.30
N ALA A 330 -24.60 19.39 -26.08
CA ALA A 330 -25.84 20.12 -25.90
C ALA A 330 -25.59 21.65 -25.95
N ALA A 331 -26.60 22.41 -26.36
CA ALA A 331 -26.53 23.85 -26.39
C ALA A 331 -26.23 24.48 -24.99
N THR A 332 -26.57 23.76 -23.93
CA THR A 332 -26.41 24.17 -22.52
C THR A 332 -25.03 23.81 -21.97
N GLY A 333 -24.23 23.03 -22.67
CA GLY A 333 -22.89 22.62 -22.25
C GLY A 333 -22.52 21.21 -22.72
N LEU A 334 -21.25 20.87 -22.58
CA LEU A 334 -20.68 19.58 -22.95
C LEU A 334 -20.87 18.56 -21.81
N VAL A 335 -21.35 17.37 -22.17
CA VAL A 335 -21.35 16.20 -21.29
C VAL A 335 -20.44 15.12 -21.89
N ILE A 336 -19.57 14.57 -21.05
CA ILE A 336 -18.68 13.46 -21.44
C ILE A 336 -18.90 12.31 -20.47
N ASP A 337 -19.25 11.15 -21.00
CA ASP A 337 -19.36 9.91 -20.23
C ASP A 337 -18.19 8.98 -20.57
N ILE A 338 -17.49 8.55 -19.54
CA ILE A 338 -16.36 7.60 -19.62
C ILE A 338 -16.75 6.35 -18.83
N GLY A 339 -16.91 5.23 -19.52
CA GLY A 339 -17.15 3.93 -18.90
C GLY A 339 -15.86 3.14 -18.82
N ILE A 340 -15.52 2.62 -17.63
CA ILE A 340 -14.27 1.89 -17.38
C ILE A 340 -14.60 0.59 -16.66
N PRO A 341 -14.17 -0.59 -17.15
CA PRO A 341 -14.31 -1.83 -16.40
C PRO A 341 -13.54 -1.72 -15.06
N VAL A 342 -14.20 -2.11 -13.96
CA VAL A 342 -13.60 -1.97 -12.60
C VAL A 342 -12.31 -2.78 -12.48
N GLU A 343 -12.23 -3.94 -13.11
CA GLU A 343 -11.03 -4.78 -13.13
C GLU A 343 -9.79 -4.09 -13.71
N THR A 344 -9.97 -3.17 -14.67
CA THR A 344 -8.86 -2.43 -15.29
C THR A 344 -8.40 -1.23 -14.47
N LEU A 345 -9.14 -0.83 -13.44
CA LEU A 345 -8.76 0.29 -12.58
C LEU A 345 -7.59 -0.05 -11.65
N THR A 346 -7.45 -1.30 -11.22
CA THR A 346 -6.45 -1.75 -10.24
C THR A 346 -5.38 -2.67 -10.82
N GLY A 347 -5.52 -3.05 -12.10
CA GLY A 347 -4.64 -3.98 -12.84
C GLY A 347 -3.36 -3.36 -13.38
#